data_56305bfbcadaca6c29ccf43f304cc9d4
#
_entry.id   56305bfbcadaca6c29ccf43f304cc9d4
#
_cell.length_a   1.000
_cell.length_b   1.000
_cell.length_c   1.000
_cell.angle_alpha   90.00
_cell.angle_beta   90.00
_cell.angle_gamma   90.00
#
_symmetry.space_group_name_H-M   'P 1'
#
loop_
_entity.id
_entity.type
_entity.pdbx_description
1 polymer ?
#
loop_
_entity_poly.entity_id
_entity_poly.type
_entity_poly.pdbx_seq_one_letter_code
_entity_poly.pdbx_strand_id
1 'polypeptide(L)'
;MGIRDRYAGDENGVGGVYNFVTKRGLAKGVNSRISWTQVETGAAITWKYPSVILKGDNSVGEFYSVALTNHHQQADTGTKMIHIGNNTRSTIVSKGISAGVSTNSYRGQVKITPNAADARNYSQCDSMLIGEQSGANTFPYIQVRNNSAQVEHEASTSKIGEDQLFYFAQRGIDAEAAVSMIINGFCKDVFQQLPMEFAVEATQLLGLKLEGSVG
;
A
#
# COMPACT_ATOMS: atom_id res chain seq x y z
N MET A 1 9.76 -13.52 -7.21
CA MET A 1 11.04 -12.86 -7.44
C MET A 1 11.07 -11.65 -6.51
N GLY A 2 11.67 -11.80 -5.35
CA GLY A 2 11.81 -10.71 -4.37
C GLY A 2 13.00 -9.83 -4.77
N ILE A 3 12.76 -8.55 -4.98
CA ILE A 3 13.84 -7.59 -5.16
C ILE A 3 14.09 -7.00 -3.77
N ARG A 4 15.26 -7.31 -3.21
CA ARG A 4 15.75 -6.71 -1.98
C ARG A 4 16.41 -5.38 -2.32
N ASP A 5 15.75 -4.28 -2.06
CA ASP A 5 16.38 -2.97 -2.10
C ASP A 5 16.49 -2.41 -0.68
N ARG A 6 17.66 -2.57 -0.09
CA ARG A 6 18.03 -1.94 1.17
C ARG A 6 18.71 -0.61 0.87
N TYR A 7 17.94 0.46 0.75
CA TYR A 7 18.53 1.77 0.58
C TYR A 7 17.81 2.79 1.46
N ALA A 8 18.54 3.31 2.41
CA ALA A 8 18.09 4.42 3.23
C ALA A 8 18.26 5.71 2.42
N GLY A 9 17.19 6.50 2.29
CA GLY A 9 17.36 7.91 2.04
C GLY A 9 18.16 8.49 3.22
N ASP A 10 19.09 9.39 2.94
CA ASP A 10 19.89 10.04 3.96
C ASP A 10 18.97 10.73 4.98
N GLU A 11 19.30 10.60 6.25
CA GLU A 11 18.62 11.28 7.36
C GLU A 11 18.57 12.80 7.17
N ASN A 12 19.53 13.36 6.42
CA ASN A 12 19.60 14.78 6.09
C ASN A 12 18.83 15.18 4.83
N GLY A 13 18.14 14.26 4.16
CA GLY A 13 17.38 14.53 2.95
C GLY A 13 18.24 14.72 1.70
N VAL A 14 19.50 14.34 1.73
CA VAL A 14 20.44 14.48 0.61
C VAL A 14 20.82 13.11 0.08
N GLY A 15 20.67 12.89 -1.24
CA GLY A 15 21.03 11.62 -1.88
C GLY A 15 20.04 10.50 -1.64
N GLY A 16 20.50 9.25 -1.76
CA GLY A 16 19.70 8.04 -1.60
C GLY A 16 19.41 7.33 -2.91
N VAL A 17 18.68 6.23 -2.84
CA VAL A 17 18.32 5.42 -4.01
C VAL A 17 16.92 5.77 -4.50
N TYR A 18 16.76 5.74 -5.82
CA TYR A 18 15.48 5.93 -6.48
C TYR A 18 14.95 4.58 -6.95
N ASN A 19 13.73 4.26 -6.57
CA ASN A 19 13.04 3.02 -6.91
C ASN A 19 11.88 3.33 -7.88
N PHE A 20 12.13 3.21 -9.19
CA PHE A 20 11.14 3.44 -10.23
C PHE A 20 10.74 2.14 -10.89
N VAL A 21 9.56 1.64 -10.59
CA VAL A 21 9.09 0.34 -11.06
C VAL A 21 7.70 0.42 -11.67
N THR A 22 7.55 -0.18 -12.85
CA THR A 22 6.25 -0.45 -13.47
C THR A 22 6.14 -1.94 -13.76
N LYS A 23 5.07 -2.57 -13.28
CA LYS A 23 4.71 -3.96 -13.59
C LYS A 23 3.37 -3.98 -14.33
N ARG A 24 3.26 -4.82 -15.35
CA ARG A 24 2.02 -4.95 -16.12
C ARG A 24 1.63 -6.41 -16.22
N GLY A 25 0.42 -6.74 -15.75
CA GLY A 25 -0.18 -8.05 -15.84
C GLY A 25 -1.36 -8.07 -16.81
N LEU A 26 -1.45 -9.10 -17.63
CA LEU A 26 -2.59 -9.34 -18.50
C LEU A 26 -3.22 -10.69 -18.14
N ALA A 27 -4.37 -10.63 -17.47
CA ALA A 27 -5.22 -11.78 -17.18
C ALA A 27 -6.08 -12.10 -18.42
N LYS A 28 -5.53 -12.87 -19.36
CA LYS A 28 -6.12 -13.13 -20.68
C LYS A 28 -7.06 -14.34 -20.70
N GLY A 29 -6.73 -15.36 -19.92
CA GLY A 29 -7.52 -16.60 -19.88
C GLY A 29 -8.77 -16.44 -19.01
N VAL A 30 -9.77 -17.27 -19.28
CA VAL A 30 -10.94 -17.42 -18.41
C VAL A 30 -10.48 -17.91 -17.03
N ASN A 31 -11.05 -17.35 -15.95
CA ASN A 31 -10.70 -17.65 -14.55
C ASN A 31 -9.22 -17.36 -14.18
N SER A 32 -8.49 -16.60 -15.01
CA SER A 32 -7.10 -16.26 -14.69
C SER A 32 -7.01 -15.30 -13.49
N ARG A 33 -5.94 -15.44 -12.69
CA ARG A 33 -5.72 -14.60 -11.51
C ARG A 33 -4.31 -14.02 -11.52
N ILE A 34 -4.21 -12.72 -11.22
CA ILE A 34 -2.94 -12.03 -10.99
C ILE A 34 -3.04 -11.30 -9.66
N SER A 35 -2.13 -11.60 -8.75
CA SER A 35 -2.00 -10.92 -7.47
C SER A 35 -0.63 -10.26 -7.36
N TRP A 36 -0.61 -8.99 -6.99
CA TRP A 36 0.59 -8.23 -6.66
C TRP A 36 0.59 -7.92 -5.18
N THR A 37 1.54 -8.47 -4.44
CA THR A 37 1.78 -8.09 -3.05
C THR A 37 3.14 -7.42 -2.96
N GLN A 38 3.22 -6.27 -2.31
CA GLN A 38 4.46 -5.49 -2.20
C GLN A 38 4.60 -4.82 -0.84
N VAL A 39 5.85 -4.69 -0.41
CA VAL A 39 6.27 -3.87 0.74
C VAL A 39 7.39 -2.95 0.25
N GLU A 40 7.18 -1.65 0.35
CA GLU A 40 8.12 -0.63 -0.11
C GLU A 40 8.62 0.18 1.07
N THR A 41 9.94 0.23 1.24
CA THR A 41 10.58 1.04 2.27
C THR A 41 12.04 1.33 1.90
N GLY A 42 12.61 2.40 2.45
CA GLY A 42 14.05 2.67 2.45
C GLY A 42 14.58 3.44 1.24
N ALA A 43 13.85 3.57 0.13
CA ALA A 43 14.29 4.43 -0.98
C ALA A 43 13.99 5.91 -0.70
N ALA A 44 14.86 6.81 -1.14
CA ALA A 44 14.64 8.25 -1.04
C ALA A 44 13.38 8.67 -1.82
N ILE A 45 13.22 8.11 -3.03
CA ILE A 45 12.03 8.28 -3.85
C ILE A 45 11.60 6.92 -4.39
N THR A 46 10.33 6.58 -4.15
CA THR A 46 9.69 5.39 -4.73
C THR A 46 8.56 5.79 -5.66
N TRP A 47 8.61 5.33 -6.91
CA TRP A 47 7.50 5.37 -7.86
C TRP A 47 7.20 3.96 -8.34
N LYS A 48 6.08 3.38 -7.88
CA LYS A 48 5.77 1.99 -8.18
C LYS A 48 4.30 1.78 -8.49
N TYR A 49 4.02 1.41 -9.74
CA TYR A 49 2.68 1.27 -10.27
C TYR A 49 2.47 -0.07 -10.98
N PRO A 50 2.25 -1.16 -10.25
CA PRO A 50 1.78 -2.39 -10.87
C PRO A 50 0.36 -2.21 -11.42
N SER A 51 0.06 -2.96 -12.48
CA SER A 51 -1.25 -2.91 -13.13
C SER A 51 -1.73 -4.28 -13.54
N VAL A 52 -3.05 -4.46 -13.63
CA VAL A 52 -3.68 -5.67 -14.15
C VAL A 52 -4.77 -5.29 -15.16
N ILE A 53 -4.72 -5.90 -16.33
CA ILE A 53 -5.76 -5.86 -17.33
C ILE A 53 -6.53 -7.19 -17.24
N LEU A 54 -7.80 -7.13 -16.83
CA LEU A 54 -8.71 -8.25 -16.67
C LEU A 54 -9.47 -8.46 -17.97
N LYS A 55 -8.88 -9.23 -18.90
CA LYS A 55 -9.40 -9.43 -20.25
C LYS A 55 -10.25 -10.69 -20.36
N GLY A 56 -9.86 -11.76 -19.69
CA GLY A 56 -10.64 -13.01 -19.69
C GLY A 56 -11.86 -12.89 -18.78
N ASP A 57 -12.94 -13.59 -19.11
CA ASP A 57 -14.10 -13.65 -18.24
C ASP A 57 -13.76 -14.34 -16.91
N ASN A 58 -14.41 -13.90 -15.84
CA ASN A 58 -14.18 -14.34 -14.46
C ASN A 58 -12.73 -14.13 -13.97
N SER A 59 -11.93 -13.31 -14.65
CA SER A 59 -10.57 -13.06 -14.21
C SER A 59 -10.53 -12.20 -12.96
N VAL A 60 -9.48 -12.41 -12.14
CA VAL A 60 -9.30 -11.77 -10.84
C VAL A 60 -7.97 -11.03 -10.79
N GLY A 61 -8.02 -9.76 -10.36
CA GLY A 61 -6.85 -8.93 -10.12
C GLY A 61 -6.76 -8.50 -8.66
N GLU A 62 -5.60 -8.65 -8.03
CA GLU A 62 -5.42 -8.25 -6.65
C GLU A 62 -4.17 -7.40 -6.49
N PHE A 63 -4.26 -6.45 -5.60
CA PHE A 63 -3.15 -5.60 -5.22
C PHE A 63 -3.17 -5.39 -3.70
N TYR A 64 -2.11 -5.81 -3.05
CA TYR A 64 -1.87 -5.62 -1.63
C TYR A 64 -0.55 -4.89 -1.45
N SER A 65 -0.56 -3.75 -0.76
CA SER A 65 0.61 -2.89 -0.66
C SER A 65 0.77 -2.31 0.74
N VAL A 66 2.01 -2.34 1.23
CA VAL A 66 2.47 -1.49 2.33
C VAL A 66 3.57 -0.59 1.78
N ALA A 67 3.45 0.72 2.02
CA ALA A 67 4.50 1.69 1.74
C ALA A 67 4.84 2.44 3.03
N LEU A 68 6.07 2.26 3.51
CA LEU A 68 6.59 2.96 4.69
C LEU A 68 7.64 3.98 4.27
N THR A 69 7.45 5.23 4.67
CA THR A 69 8.42 6.31 4.51
C THR A 69 8.77 6.91 5.85
N ASN A 70 10.02 7.30 6.02
CA ASN A 70 10.55 7.99 7.20
C ASN A 70 11.51 9.10 6.77
N HIS A 71 11.92 9.97 7.71
CA HIS A 71 12.80 11.10 7.44
C HIS A 71 12.27 11.98 6.29
N HIS A 72 13.03 12.15 5.20
CA HIS A 72 12.66 12.93 4.02
C HIS A 72 12.23 12.07 2.82
N GLN A 73 11.97 10.78 3.04
CA GLN A 73 11.57 9.86 1.97
C GLN A 73 10.22 10.25 1.37
N GLN A 74 10.06 9.96 0.08
CA GLN A 74 8.82 10.18 -0.64
C GLN A 74 8.44 8.89 -1.38
N ALA A 75 7.21 8.44 -1.20
CA ALA A 75 6.67 7.34 -1.98
C ALA A 75 5.41 7.78 -2.72
N ASP A 76 5.37 7.50 -4.00
CA ASP A 76 4.17 7.63 -4.83
C ASP A 76 3.89 6.25 -5.43
N THR A 77 2.97 5.54 -4.81
CA THR A 77 2.63 4.16 -5.16
C THR A 77 1.20 4.05 -5.62
N GLY A 78 0.85 2.94 -6.21
CA GLY A 78 -0.53 2.73 -6.62
C GLY A 78 -0.70 1.58 -7.59
N THR A 79 -1.89 1.46 -8.13
CA THR A 79 -2.21 0.38 -9.07
C THR A 79 -3.25 0.80 -10.09
N LYS A 80 -3.35 0.00 -11.16
CA LYS A 80 -4.40 0.16 -12.18
C LYS A 80 -5.08 -1.19 -12.37
N MET A 81 -6.40 -1.22 -12.20
CA MET A 81 -7.27 -2.36 -12.47
C MET A 81 -8.19 -2.02 -13.63
N ILE A 82 -8.02 -2.68 -14.77
CA ILE A 82 -8.78 -2.41 -16.00
C ILE A 82 -9.61 -3.65 -16.32
N HIS A 83 -10.93 -3.52 -16.18
CA HIS A 83 -11.91 -4.57 -16.44
C HIS A 83 -12.39 -4.50 -17.88
N ILE A 84 -12.23 -5.61 -18.64
CA ILE A 84 -12.63 -5.76 -20.03
C ILE A 84 -13.58 -6.97 -20.20
N GLY A 85 -13.26 -8.11 -19.57
CA GLY A 85 -14.07 -9.32 -19.57
C GLY A 85 -15.27 -9.22 -18.62
N ASN A 86 -16.22 -10.15 -18.75
CA ASN A 86 -17.39 -10.25 -17.90
C ASN A 86 -17.08 -10.90 -16.54
N ASN A 87 -17.86 -10.58 -15.51
CA ASN A 87 -17.73 -11.13 -14.14
C ASN A 87 -16.32 -10.97 -13.56
N THR A 88 -15.57 -9.97 -14.01
CA THR A 88 -14.21 -9.73 -13.52
C THR A 88 -14.23 -9.11 -12.14
N ARG A 89 -13.23 -9.45 -11.31
CA ARG A 89 -13.13 -8.94 -9.94
C ARG A 89 -11.76 -8.33 -9.69
N SER A 90 -11.74 -7.22 -8.96
CA SER A 90 -10.47 -6.67 -8.45
C SER A 90 -10.58 -6.26 -6.98
N THR A 91 -9.49 -6.50 -6.25
CA THR A 91 -9.33 -6.08 -4.86
C THR A 91 -8.07 -5.26 -4.74
N ILE A 92 -8.18 -4.11 -4.08
CA ILE A 92 -7.07 -3.21 -3.81
C ILE A 92 -7.05 -2.95 -2.30
N VAL A 93 -5.94 -3.28 -1.64
CA VAL A 93 -5.68 -2.92 -0.24
C VAL A 93 -4.32 -2.23 -0.19
N SER A 94 -4.31 -0.94 0.11
CA SER A 94 -3.10 -0.13 0.18
C SER A 94 -2.97 0.51 1.55
N LYS A 95 -1.86 0.27 2.23
CA LYS A 95 -1.52 0.82 3.54
C LYS A 95 -0.29 1.72 3.39
N GLY A 96 -0.45 3.02 3.62
CA GLY A 96 0.63 3.99 3.63
C GLY A 96 1.02 4.37 5.07
N ILE A 97 2.30 4.43 5.38
CA ILE A 97 2.80 4.86 6.69
C ILE A 97 3.84 5.94 6.44
N SER A 98 3.63 7.11 7.02
CA SER A 98 4.56 8.24 6.92
C SER A 98 5.02 8.66 8.30
N ALA A 99 6.34 8.76 8.49
CA ALA A 99 6.96 9.20 9.73
C ALA A 99 7.93 10.36 9.47
N GLY A 100 8.24 11.15 10.48
CA GLY A 100 9.13 12.30 10.36
C GLY A 100 8.55 13.41 9.48
N VAL A 101 9.29 13.80 8.44
CA VAL A 101 8.87 14.79 7.43
C VAL A 101 8.58 14.15 6.07
N SER A 102 8.34 12.84 6.07
CA SER A 102 8.12 12.07 4.86
C SER A 102 6.70 12.16 4.31
N THR A 103 6.53 11.76 3.06
CA THR A 103 5.20 11.80 2.40
C THR A 103 4.94 10.51 1.63
N ASN A 104 3.76 9.96 1.83
CA ASN A 104 3.22 8.86 1.05
C ASN A 104 2.07 9.35 0.17
N SER A 105 2.09 9.00 -1.10
CA SER A 105 1.01 9.25 -2.05
C SER A 105 0.53 7.93 -2.64
N TYR A 106 -0.77 7.73 -2.66
CA TYR A 106 -1.40 6.60 -3.34
C TYR A 106 -2.19 7.07 -4.56
N ARG A 107 -1.96 6.42 -5.73
CA ARG A 107 -2.73 6.67 -6.95
C ARG A 107 -3.39 5.39 -7.43
N GLY A 108 -4.71 5.31 -7.29
CA GLY A 108 -5.50 4.17 -7.72
C GLY A 108 -6.30 4.45 -8.99
N GLN A 109 -6.19 3.60 -10.00
CA GLN A 109 -7.05 3.67 -11.16
C GLN A 109 -7.89 2.40 -11.28
N VAL A 110 -9.21 2.57 -11.29
CA VAL A 110 -10.17 1.51 -11.63
C VAL A 110 -10.93 1.94 -12.88
N LYS A 111 -10.85 1.13 -13.93
CA LYS A 111 -11.56 1.38 -15.18
C LYS A 111 -12.38 0.16 -15.56
N ILE A 112 -13.70 0.34 -15.67
CA ILE A 112 -14.63 -0.68 -16.15
C ILE A 112 -15.12 -0.25 -17.52
N THR A 113 -14.83 -1.09 -18.54
CA THR A 113 -15.21 -0.81 -19.92
C THR A 113 -16.69 -1.09 -20.17
N PRO A 114 -17.29 -0.57 -21.26
CA PRO A 114 -18.71 -0.82 -21.57
C PRO A 114 -19.09 -2.29 -21.69
N ASN A 115 -18.14 -3.14 -22.11
CA ASN A 115 -18.39 -4.57 -22.32
C ASN A 115 -18.15 -5.43 -21.07
N ALA A 116 -17.63 -4.87 -19.99
CA ALA A 116 -17.33 -5.60 -18.76
C ALA A 116 -18.57 -5.70 -17.87
N ALA A 117 -19.50 -6.57 -18.24
CA ALA A 117 -20.71 -6.82 -17.45
C ALA A 117 -20.36 -7.49 -16.11
N ASP A 118 -21.11 -7.13 -15.06
CA ASP A 118 -21.02 -7.69 -13.71
C ASP A 118 -19.62 -7.60 -13.08
N ALA A 119 -18.84 -6.60 -13.52
CA ALA A 119 -17.52 -6.34 -12.95
C ALA A 119 -17.64 -5.80 -11.52
N ARG A 120 -16.74 -6.24 -10.63
CA ARG A 120 -16.72 -5.80 -9.24
C ARG A 120 -15.33 -5.32 -8.85
N ASN A 121 -15.28 -4.19 -8.15
CA ASN A 121 -14.05 -3.68 -7.52
C ASN A 121 -14.31 -3.37 -6.06
N TYR A 122 -13.36 -3.75 -5.22
CA TYR A 122 -13.21 -3.26 -3.85
C TYR A 122 -11.86 -2.58 -3.71
N SER A 123 -11.83 -1.37 -3.19
CA SER A 123 -10.60 -0.60 -2.96
C SER A 123 -10.59 -0.02 -1.55
N GLN A 124 -9.57 -0.33 -0.79
CA GLN A 124 -9.30 0.23 0.53
C GLN A 124 -7.93 0.88 0.56
N CYS A 125 -7.88 2.16 0.91
CA CYS A 125 -6.66 2.96 0.91
C CYS A 125 -6.51 3.68 2.25
N ASP A 126 -5.73 3.11 3.17
CA ASP A 126 -5.54 3.65 4.50
C ASP A 126 -4.15 4.25 4.66
N SER A 127 -4.09 5.37 5.37
CA SER A 127 -2.83 6.06 5.68
C SER A 127 -2.70 6.24 7.19
N MET A 128 -1.48 6.03 7.69
CA MET A 128 -1.12 6.26 9.09
C MET A 128 0.02 7.27 9.17
N LEU A 129 -0.15 8.29 10.00
CA LEU A 129 0.80 9.36 10.21
C LEU A 129 1.45 9.24 11.59
N ILE A 130 2.76 9.44 11.63
CA ILE A 130 3.58 9.44 12.84
C ILE A 130 4.35 10.76 12.88
N GLY A 131 4.16 11.53 13.95
CA GLY A 131 4.75 12.86 14.09
C GLY A 131 3.91 13.97 13.43
N GLU A 132 4.41 15.22 13.54
CA GLU A 132 3.64 16.42 13.17
C GLU A 132 3.77 16.84 11.70
N GLN A 133 4.86 16.43 11.04
CA GLN A 133 5.21 16.92 9.71
C GLN A 133 5.07 15.86 8.61
N SER A 134 4.63 14.63 8.99
CA SER A 134 4.38 13.57 8.04
C SER A 134 3.13 13.83 7.21
N GLY A 135 3.12 13.39 5.94
CA GLY A 135 2.02 13.64 5.01
C GLY A 135 1.52 12.40 4.30
N ALA A 136 0.23 12.39 3.96
CA ALA A 136 -0.37 11.38 3.11
C ALA A 136 -1.32 12.01 2.09
N ASN A 137 -1.31 11.49 0.86
CA ASN A 137 -2.20 11.90 -0.21
C ASN A 137 -2.83 10.69 -0.88
N THR A 138 -4.10 10.78 -1.24
CA THR A 138 -4.82 9.73 -1.96
C THR A 138 -5.49 10.31 -3.20
N PHE A 139 -5.19 9.72 -4.38
CA PHE A 139 -5.69 10.17 -5.68
C PHE A 139 -6.45 9.03 -6.38
N PRO A 140 -7.71 8.79 -6.06
CA PRO A 140 -8.52 7.78 -6.74
C PRO A 140 -8.96 8.30 -8.11
N TYR A 141 -8.88 7.43 -9.13
CA TYR A 141 -9.45 7.66 -10.44
C TYR A 141 -10.33 6.48 -10.82
N ILE A 142 -11.65 6.67 -10.75
CA ILE A 142 -12.64 5.62 -10.98
C ILE A 142 -13.49 5.97 -12.20
N GLN A 143 -13.47 5.11 -13.21
CA GLN A 143 -14.27 5.24 -14.43
C GLN A 143 -15.11 3.99 -14.65
N VAL A 144 -16.42 4.11 -14.48
CA VAL A 144 -17.38 3.02 -14.69
C VAL A 144 -18.22 3.33 -15.93
N ARG A 145 -18.20 2.43 -16.90
CA ARG A 145 -18.95 2.56 -18.17
C ARG A 145 -19.92 1.41 -18.41
N ASN A 146 -20.21 0.58 -17.40
CA ASN A 146 -21.19 -0.49 -17.47
C ASN A 146 -22.09 -0.43 -16.24
N ASN A 147 -23.41 -0.43 -16.45
CA ASN A 147 -24.41 -0.21 -15.39
C ASN A 147 -24.57 -1.42 -14.44
N SER A 148 -24.14 -2.62 -14.83
CA SER A 148 -24.17 -3.81 -13.96
C SER A 148 -22.96 -3.89 -13.01
N ALA A 149 -21.97 -2.99 -13.16
CA ALA A 149 -20.78 -3.01 -12.35
C ALA A 149 -21.01 -2.47 -10.93
N GLN A 150 -20.24 -3.01 -9.98
CA GLN A 150 -20.24 -2.58 -8.58
C GLN A 150 -18.84 -2.14 -8.19
N VAL A 151 -18.72 -0.93 -7.64
CA VAL A 151 -17.43 -0.38 -7.20
C VAL A 151 -17.59 0.16 -5.79
N GLU A 152 -16.74 -0.32 -4.89
CA GLU A 152 -16.63 0.13 -3.51
C GLU A 152 -15.26 0.75 -3.30
N HIS A 153 -15.22 1.93 -2.70
CA HIS A 153 -13.97 2.63 -2.40
C HIS A 153 -14.03 3.23 -1.00
N GLU A 154 -13.08 2.84 -0.18
CA GLU A 154 -12.89 3.36 1.17
C GLU A 154 -11.51 4.01 1.28
N ALA A 155 -11.41 5.12 1.97
CA ALA A 155 -10.14 5.76 2.28
C ALA A 155 -10.18 6.32 3.70
N SER A 156 -9.13 6.05 4.46
CA SER A 156 -8.97 6.61 5.80
C SER A 156 -7.57 7.18 6.02
N THR A 157 -7.49 8.19 6.88
CA THR A 157 -6.21 8.71 7.37
C THR A 157 -6.30 8.82 8.89
N SER A 158 -5.37 8.19 9.58
CA SER A 158 -5.25 8.22 11.03
C SER A 158 -3.87 8.73 11.43
N LYS A 159 -3.79 9.33 12.62
CA LYS A 159 -2.54 9.75 13.24
C LYS A 159 -2.40 9.02 14.58
N ILE A 160 -1.21 8.53 14.88
CA ILE A 160 -0.92 8.00 16.21
C ILE A 160 -0.85 9.18 17.17
N GLY A 161 -1.82 9.25 18.09
CA GLY A 161 -1.96 10.33 19.07
C GLY A 161 -1.28 10.02 20.39
N GLU A 162 -1.01 11.08 21.16
CA GLU A 162 -0.43 10.98 22.52
C GLU A 162 -1.31 10.14 23.47
N ASP A 163 -2.63 10.22 23.35
CA ASP A 163 -3.56 9.43 24.16
C ASP A 163 -3.39 7.93 23.97
N GLN A 164 -3.14 7.51 22.72
CA GLN A 164 -2.87 6.09 22.43
C GLN A 164 -1.55 5.65 23.04
N LEU A 165 -0.49 6.45 22.89
CA LEU A 165 0.82 6.16 23.48
C LEU A 165 0.76 6.16 25.02
N PHE A 166 0.03 7.09 25.61
CA PHE A 166 -0.20 7.14 27.05
C PHE A 166 -0.92 5.89 27.56
N TYR A 167 -1.92 5.38 26.84
CA TYR A 167 -2.61 4.14 27.17
C TYR A 167 -1.66 2.93 27.21
N PHE A 168 -0.71 2.84 26.28
CA PHE A 168 0.33 1.80 26.28
C PHE A 168 1.32 2.00 27.43
N ALA A 169 1.76 3.24 27.68
CA ALA A 169 2.70 3.57 28.75
C ALA A 169 2.18 3.17 30.13
N GLN A 170 0.88 3.33 30.40
CA GLN A 170 0.25 2.86 31.64
C GLN A 170 0.32 1.34 31.84
N ARG A 171 0.64 0.58 30.81
CA ARG A 171 0.84 -0.87 30.83
C ARG A 171 2.30 -1.28 30.77
N GLY A 172 3.20 -0.31 30.93
CA GLY A 172 4.65 -0.54 30.91
C GLY A 172 5.23 -0.80 29.51
N ILE A 173 4.47 -0.45 28.45
CA ILE A 173 4.92 -0.55 27.06
C ILE A 173 5.46 0.82 26.65
N ASP A 174 6.73 0.89 26.26
CA ASP A 174 7.34 2.12 25.79
C ASP A 174 6.76 2.58 24.43
N ALA A 175 7.02 3.84 24.07
CA ALA A 175 6.43 4.45 22.90
C ALA A 175 6.86 3.77 21.60
N GLU A 176 8.10 3.31 21.47
CA GLU A 176 8.59 2.63 20.26
C GLU A 176 7.93 1.26 20.09
N ALA A 177 7.82 0.48 21.17
CA ALA A 177 7.13 -0.79 21.15
C ALA A 177 5.63 -0.60 20.85
N ALA A 178 4.99 0.43 21.41
CA ALA A 178 3.59 0.75 21.14
C ALA A 178 3.35 1.08 19.66
N VAL A 179 4.16 1.94 19.07
CA VAL A 179 4.09 2.28 17.63
C VAL A 179 4.31 1.04 16.78
N SER A 180 5.30 0.21 17.08
CA SER A 180 5.56 -1.04 16.36
C SER A 180 4.34 -1.98 16.41
N MET A 181 3.69 -2.12 17.56
CA MET A 181 2.48 -2.94 17.72
C MET A 181 1.30 -2.41 16.89
N ILE A 182 1.06 -1.09 16.92
CA ILE A 182 0.00 -0.43 16.15
C ILE A 182 0.22 -0.66 14.65
N ILE A 183 1.44 -0.46 14.17
CA ILE A 183 1.80 -0.59 12.76
C ILE A 183 1.68 -2.03 12.29
N ASN A 184 2.13 -3.00 13.07
CA ASN A 184 1.99 -4.40 12.74
C ASN A 184 0.51 -4.80 12.63
N GLY A 185 -0.34 -4.29 13.51
CA GLY A 185 -1.79 -4.44 13.43
C GLY A 185 -2.37 -3.82 12.15
N PHE A 186 -1.95 -2.60 11.82
CA PHE A 186 -2.37 -1.87 10.63
C PHE A 186 -2.00 -2.57 9.31
N CYS A 187 -0.84 -3.22 9.26
CA CYS A 187 -0.34 -3.91 8.06
C CYS A 187 -0.79 -5.38 7.95
N LYS A 188 -1.46 -5.93 8.96
CA LYS A 188 -1.78 -7.34 9.08
C LYS A 188 -2.43 -7.94 7.83
N ASP A 189 -3.42 -7.27 7.26
CA ASP A 189 -4.17 -7.77 6.10
C ASP A 189 -3.28 -7.96 4.87
N VAL A 190 -2.28 -7.09 4.70
CA VAL A 190 -1.31 -7.20 3.60
C VAL A 190 -0.29 -8.29 3.89
N PHE A 191 0.21 -8.38 5.13
CA PHE A 191 1.22 -9.38 5.50
C PHE A 191 0.68 -10.80 5.43
N GLN A 192 -0.60 -11.02 5.69
CA GLN A 192 -1.25 -12.32 5.53
C GLN A 192 -1.29 -12.81 4.07
N GLN A 193 -1.06 -11.93 3.09
CA GLN A 193 -0.97 -12.30 1.66
C GLN A 193 0.45 -12.70 1.25
N LEU A 194 1.44 -12.52 2.12
CA LEU A 194 2.82 -12.92 1.87
C LEU A 194 3.08 -14.37 2.32
N PRO A 195 3.96 -15.10 1.63
CA PRO A 195 4.57 -16.28 2.21
C PRO A 195 5.21 -15.96 3.57
N MET A 196 5.21 -16.91 4.49
CA MET A 196 5.60 -16.70 5.90
C MET A 196 6.99 -16.07 6.04
N GLU A 197 7.96 -16.50 5.22
CA GLU A 197 9.33 -15.99 5.25
C GLU A 197 9.39 -14.50 4.93
N PHE A 198 8.62 -14.06 3.92
CA PHE A 198 8.54 -12.65 3.55
C PHE A 198 7.73 -11.81 4.54
N ALA A 199 6.70 -12.40 5.16
CA ALA A 199 5.92 -11.70 6.19
C ALA A 199 6.77 -11.41 7.42
N VAL A 200 7.61 -12.36 7.87
CA VAL A 200 8.55 -12.18 8.98
C VAL A 200 9.58 -11.10 8.64
N GLU A 201 10.18 -11.17 7.44
CA GLU A 201 11.15 -10.16 6.98
C GLU A 201 10.50 -8.76 6.92
N ALA A 202 9.29 -8.64 6.38
CA ALA A 202 8.56 -7.37 6.31
C ALA A 202 8.31 -6.78 7.70
N THR A 203 7.86 -7.60 8.65
CA THR A 203 7.61 -7.17 10.04
C THR A 203 8.90 -6.64 10.69
N GLN A 204 10.03 -7.34 10.53
CA GLN A 204 11.32 -6.90 11.07
C GLN A 204 11.81 -5.61 10.41
N LEU A 205 11.67 -5.49 9.09
CA LEU A 205 12.07 -4.28 8.36
C LEU A 205 11.26 -3.05 8.79
N LEU A 206 9.96 -3.19 9.03
CA LEU A 206 9.15 -2.07 9.51
C LEU A 206 9.59 -1.61 10.90
N GLY A 207 9.87 -2.54 11.82
CA GLY A 207 10.40 -2.20 13.15
C GLY A 207 11.70 -1.40 13.05
N LEU A 208 12.71 -1.92 12.33
CA LEU A 208 14.02 -1.28 12.15
C LEU A 208 13.95 0.11 11.48
N LYS A 209 12.98 0.33 10.58
CA LYS A 209 12.85 1.61 9.86
C LYS A 209 12.11 2.69 10.65
N LEU A 210 11.49 2.32 11.74
CA LEU A 210 10.75 3.22 12.63
C LEU A 210 11.49 3.49 13.94
N GLU A 211 12.61 2.82 14.20
CA GLU A 211 13.50 3.15 15.33
C GLU A 211 13.89 4.63 15.25
N GLY A 212 13.70 5.35 16.35
CA GLY A 212 13.97 6.79 16.45
C GLY A 212 12.93 7.70 15.75
N SER A 213 11.82 7.17 15.23
CA SER A 213 10.75 8.01 14.63
C SER A 213 9.73 8.53 15.64
N VAL A 214 9.84 8.09 16.90
CA VAL A 214 8.99 8.48 18.03
C VAL A 214 9.84 9.32 18.97
N GLY A 215 9.98 10.61 18.69
CA GLY A 215 10.71 11.57 19.50
C GLY A 215 10.11 12.96 19.37
#